data_897b4d5366c54fa49c11a1897098761a
#
_entry.id   897b4d5366c54fa49c11a1897098761a
#
_cell.length_a   1.000
_cell.length_b   1.000
_cell.length_c   1.000
_cell.angle_alpha   90.00
_cell.angle_beta   90.00
_cell.angle_gamma   90.00
#
_symmetry.space_group_name_H-M   'P 1'
#
loop_
_entity.id
_entity.type
_entity.pdbx_description
1 polymer ?
#
loop_
_entity_poly.entity_id
_entity_poly.type
_entity_poly.pdbx_seq_one_letter_code
_entity_poly.pdbx_strand_id
1 'polypeptide(L)'
;METTKSFNLLQWVSENKHLLRPPVSNKNIYPESSDYIVMVVGGPNARKDFHYNEAEEFFFQLEGTIYIDIQENGKRERITLNPGDIYLLPPKVPHQPIRTEN
;
A
#
# COMPACT_ATOMS: atom_id res chain seq x y z
N MET A 1 24.45 5.01 -6.75
CA MET A 1 23.49 5.10 -5.63
C MET A 1 24.21 4.80 -4.32
N GLU A 2 23.99 5.59 -3.33
CA GLU A 2 24.57 5.34 -2.02
C GLU A 2 23.89 4.13 -1.37
N THR A 3 24.61 3.47 -0.47
CA THR A 3 24.06 2.37 0.28
C THR A 3 22.95 2.89 1.22
N THR A 4 21.77 2.32 1.10
CA THR A 4 20.67 2.66 1.99
C THR A 4 20.88 2.04 3.37
N LYS A 5 20.26 2.64 4.37
CA LYS A 5 20.36 2.17 5.76
C LYS A 5 19.13 1.33 6.09
N SER A 6 19.29 0.47 7.09
CA SER A 6 18.13 -0.23 7.62
C SER A 6 17.13 0.76 8.21
N PHE A 7 15.87 0.37 8.26
CA PHE A 7 14.78 1.21 8.70
C PHE A 7 13.85 0.41 9.60
N ASN A 8 13.61 0.90 10.80
CA ASN A 8 12.69 0.22 11.71
C ASN A 8 11.26 0.67 11.40
N LEU A 9 10.56 -0.14 10.63
CA LEU A 9 9.22 0.20 10.15
C LEU A 9 8.21 0.33 11.29
N LEU A 10 8.22 -0.60 12.23
CA LEU A 10 7.23 -0.61 13.30
C LEU A 10 7.40 0.60 14.22
N GLN A 11 8.64 0.97 14.51
CA GLN A 11 8.92 2.16 15.30
C GLN A 11 8.47 3.42 14.58
N TRP A 12 8.78 3.54 13.29
CA TRP A 12 8.39 4.70 12.52
C TRP A 12 6.87 4.85 12.46
N VAL A 13 6.15 3.76 12.24
CA VAL A 13 4.67 3.78 12.20
C VAL A 13 4.12 4.22 13.57
N SER A 14 4.65 3.68 14.66
CA SER A 14 4.23 4.05 16.00
C SER A 14 4.38 5.55 16.25
N GLU A 15 5.45 6.15 15.76
CA GLU A 15 5.76 7.57 16.01
C GLU A 15 5.05 8.52 15.04
N ASN A 16 4.68 8.05 13.84
CA ASN A 16 4.25 8.92 12.76
C ASN A 16 2.87 8.62 12.18
N LYS A 17 2.21 7.54 12.58
CA LYS A 17 0.94 7.15 11.95
C LYS A 17 -0.14 8.23 12.02
N HIS A 18 -0.09 9.08 13.03
CA HIS A 18 -1.04 10.18 13.19
C HIS A 18 -0.90 11.23 12.09
N LEU A 19 0.21 11.25 11.37
CA LEU A 19 0.46 12.15 10.24
C LEU A 19 -0.03 11.57 8.90
N LEU A 20 -0.34 10.27 8.87
CA LEU A 20 -0.76 9.57 7.65
C LEU A 20 -2.27 9.69 7.47
N ARG A 21 -2.74 10.92 7.26
CA ARG A 21 -4.14 11.25 7.06
C ARG A 21 -4.31 12.06 5.79
N PRO A 22 -5.47 11.97 5.12
CA PRO A 22 -5.72 12.79 3.94
C PRO A 22 -5.47 14.28 4.23
N PRO A 23 -4.93 15.06 3.26
CA PRO A 23 -4.61 14.66 1.89
C PRO A 23 -3.27 13.94 1.72
N VAL A 24 -2.39 13.95 2.73
CA VAL A 24 -1.08 13.30 2.65
C VAL A 24 -1.11 12.06 3.53
N SER A 25 -1.37 10.92 2.93
CA SER A 25 -1.55 9.67 3.67
C SER A 25 -0.53 8.59 3.31
N ASN A 26 0.60 8.97 2.73
CA ASN A 26 1.66 8.01 2.41
C ASN A 26 3.04 8.59 2.63
N LYS A 27 4.01 7.69 2.78
CA LYS A 27 5.42 8.04 2.93
C LYS A 27 6.27 7.06 2.15
N ASN A 28 7.08 7.55 1.22
CA ASN A 28 8.08 6.73 0.53
C ASN A 28 9.30 6.58 1.45
N ILE A 29 9.61 5.35 1.84
CA ILE A 29 10.67 5.05 2.81
C ILE A 29 12.05 5.21 2.19
N TYR A 30 12.21 4.84 0.92
CA TYR A 30 13.49 4.91 0.23
C TYR A 30 13.37 5.80 -1.01
N PRO A 31 13.28 7.12 -0.83
CA PRO A 31 13.04 8.03 -1.96
C PRO A 31 14.19 8.08 -2.97
N GLU A 32 15.40 7.68 -2.56
CA GLU A 32 16.56 7.64 -3.45
C GLU A 32 16.60 6.38 -4.33
N SER A 33 15.75 5.41 -4.09
CA SER A 33 15.68 4.20 -4.94
C SER A 33 14.93 4.52 -6.23
N SER A 34 15.42 3.99 -7.35
CA SER A 34 14.79 4.21 -8.65
C SER A 34 13.86 3.06 -9.07
N ASP A 35 14.18 1.83 -8.68
CA ASP A 35 13.46 0.65 -9.18
C ASP A 35 12.56 -0.01 -8.14
N TYR A 36 12.88 0.16 -6.87
CA TYR A 36 12.12 -0.48 -5.79
C TYR A 36 11.52 0.59 -4.90
N ILE A 37 10.20 0.58 -4.79
CA ILE A 37 9.46 1.59 -4.02
C ILE A 37 8.84 0.93 -2.81
N VAL A 38 9.12 1.46 -1.62
CA VAL A 38 8.50 1.03 -0.38
C VAL A 38 7.74 2.19 0.21
N MET A 39 6.43 2.02 0.37
CA MET A 39 5.57 3.08 0.89
C MET A 39 4.80 2.62 2.11
N VAL A 40 4.70 3.50 3.10
CA VAL A 40 3.75 3.34 4.20
C VAL A 40 2.52 4.17 3.85
N VAL A 41 1.36 3.55 3.87
CA VAL A 41 0.12 4.19 3.44
C VAL A 41 -0.91 4.10 4.56
N GLY A 42 -1.52 5.23 4.88
CA GLY A 42 -2.63 5.28 5.83
C GLY A 42 -3.95 5.52 5.13
N GLY A 43 -5.03 5.38 5.88
CA GLY A 43 -6.39 5.66 5.42
C GLY A 43 -7.03 6.72 6.28
N PRO A 44 -8.32 7.00 6.05
CA PRO A 44 -9.11 6.49 4.94
C PRO A 44 -8.72 7.10 3.60
N ASN A 45 -9.12 6.48 2.51
CA ASN A 45 -8.93 7.05 1.18
C ASN A 45 -10.26 7.32 0.50
N ALA A 46 -10.25 8.30 -0.40
CA ALA A 46 -11.45 8.70 -1.15
C ALA A 46 -11.36 8.31 -2.62
N ARG A 47 -10.32 7.58 -3.01
CA ARG A 47 -10.07 7.22 -4.39
C ARG A 47 -11.03 6.15 -4.86
N LYS A 48 -11.68 6.38 -6.00
CA LYS A 48 -12.72 5.48 -6.51
C LYS A 48 -12.39 4.86 -7.86
N ASP A 49 -11.20 5.12 -8.39
CA ASP A 49 -10.78 4.62 -9.69
C ASP A 49 -9.86 3.42 -9.52
N PHE A 50 -9.79 2.59 -10.57
CA PHE A 50 -8.87 1.48 -10.63
C PHE A 50 -7.52 1.95 -11.16
N HIS A 51 -6.46 1.40 -10.58
CA HIS A 51 -5.09 1.64 -11.01
C HIS A 51 -4.57 0.47 -11.80
N TYR A 52 -3.49 0.72 -12.50
CA TYR A 52 -2.86 -0.29 -13.32
C TYR A 52 -1.34 -0.08 -13.28
N ASN A 53 -0.61 -1.10 -12.89
CA ASN A 53 0.86 -1.06 -12.82
C ASN A 53 1.47 -2.12 -13.73
N GLU A 54 2.60 -1.79 -14.33
CA GLU A 54 3.37 -2.73 -15.16
C GLU A 54 4.11 -3.75 -14.32
N ALA A 55 4.40 -3.44 -13.05
CA ALA A 55 5.16 -4.29 -12.14
C ALA A 55 4.25 -4.88 -11.07
N GLU A 56 4.77 -5.90 -10.40
CA GLU A 56 4.10 -6.47 -9.23
C GLU A 56 4.08 -5.48 -8.09
N GLU A 57 3.09 -5.60 -7.19
CA GLU A 57 2.98 -4.76 -6.01
C GLU A 57 2.77 -5.64 -4.78
N PHE A 58 3.63 -5.48 -3.77
CA PHE A 58 3.59 -6.27 -2.53
C PHE A 58 2.90 -5.46 -1.44
N PHE A 59 1.92 -6.08 -0.80
CA PHE A 59 1.18 -5.49 0.32
C PHE A 59 1.48 -6.25 1.61
N PHE A 60 1.71 -5.51 2.68
CA PHE A 60 1.78 -6.04 4.03
C PHE A 60 0.91 -5.14 4.91
N GLN A 61 -0.18 -5.70 5.45
CA GLN A 61 -1.11 -4.94 6.29
C GLN A 61 -0.64 -4.95 7.73
N LEU A 62 -0.40 -3.76 8.29
CA LEU A 62 0.10 -3.61 9.66
C LEU A 62 -1.02 -3.44 10.67
N GLU A 63 -1.96 -2.53 10.43
CA GLU A 63 -3.05 -2.20 11.35
C GLU A 63 -4.33 -2.03 10.55
N GLY A 64 -5.45 -2.41 11.16
CA GLY A 64 -6.74 -2.30 10.51
C GLY A 64 -6.93 -3.27 9.36
N THR A 65 -8.08 -3.20 8.74
CA THR A 65 -8.42 -4.06 7.60
C THR A 65 -8.60 -3.21 6.35
N ILE A 66 -8.01 -3.64 5.24
CA ILE A 66 -8.23 -3.01 3.95
C ILE A 66 -8.78 -4.03 2.94
N TYR A 67 -9.35 -3.50 1.88
CA TYR A 67 -9.81 -4.30 0.76
C TYR A 67 -9.08 -3.85 -0.49
N ILE A 68 -8.78 -4.81 -1.36
CA ILE A 68 -8.23 -4.52 -2.68
C ILE A 68 -9.18 -5.16 -3.68
N ASP A 69 -9.91 -4.33 -4.41
CA ASP A 69 -10.76 -4.83 -5.48
C ASP A 69 -9.91 -4.96 -6.74
N ILE A 70 -9.97 -6.13 -7.37
CA ILE A 70 -9.23 -6.40 -8.60
C ILE A 70 -10.19 -6.78 -9.72
N GLN A 71 -9.75 -6.57 -10.95
CA GLN A 71 -10.47 -7.03 -12.13
C GLN A 71 -9.56 -7.97 -12.91
N GLU A 72 -10.02 -9.20 -13.07
CA GLU A 72 -9.26 -10.23 -13.75
C GLU A 72 -10.20 -11.13 -14.54
N ASN A 73 -9.88 -11.37 -15.83
CA ASN A 73 -10.69 -12.21 -16.71
C ASN A 73 -12.16 -11.78 -16.77
N GLY A 74 -12.40 -10.46 -16.78
CA GLY A 74 -13.74 -9.90 -16.83
C GLY A 74 -14.54 -10.02 -15.55
N LYS A 75 -13.90 -10.43 -14.46
CA LYS A 75 -14.55 -10.58 -13.16
C LYS A 75 -13.92 -9.61 -12.16
N ARG A 76 -14.75 -9.14 -11.23
CA ARG A 76 -14.32 -8.32 -10.11
C ARG A 76 -14.25 -9.18 -8.86
N GLU A 77 -13.13 -9.09 -8.15
CA GLU A 77 -12.90 -9.87 -6.93
C GLU A 77 -12.38 -8.94 -5.85
N ARG A 78 -12.79 -9.18 -4.61
CA ARG A 78 -12.32 -8.42 -3.45
C ARG A 78 -11.36 -9.25 -2.63
N ILE A 79 -10.16 -8.74 -2.45
CA ILE A 79 -9.14 -9.31 -1.58
C ILE A 79 -9.20 -8.57 -0.25
N THR A 80 -9.30 -9.30 0.86
CA THR A 80 -9.33 -8.71 2.20
C THR A 80 -7.99 -8.93 2.87
N LEU A 81 -7.40 -7.84 3.41
CA LEU A 81 -6.16 -7.90 4.17
C LEU A 81 -6.40 -7.46 5.60
N ASN A 82 -6.26 -8.40 6.53
CA ASN A 82 -6.30 -8.14 7.95
C ASN A 82 -4.88 -7.91 8.48
N PRO A 83 -4.70 -7.38 9.71
CA PRO A 83 -3.36 -7.19 10.26
C PRO A 83 -2.53 -8.46 10.18
N GLY A 84 -1.31 -8.34 9.64
CA GLY A 84 -0.41 -9.45 9.44
C GLY A 84 -0.52 -10.14 8.09
N ASP A 85 -1.57 -9.85 7.31
CA ASP A 85 -1.73 -10.44 5.99
C ASP A 85 -0.81 -9.81 4.97
N ILE A 86 -0.37 -10.63 4.02
CA ILE A 86 0.40 -10.16 2.86
C ILE A 86 -0.33 -10.55 1.58
N TYR A 87 -0.08 -9.78 0.52
CA TYR A 87 -0.63 -10.06 -0.79
C TYR A 87 0.32 -9.55 -1.87
N LEU A 88 0.62 -10.38 -2.84
CA LEU A 88 1.40 -9.98 -4.01
C LEU A 88 0.45 -9.82 -5.19
N LEU A 89 0.24 -8.57 -5.58
CA LEU A 89 -0.60 -8.23 -6.73
C LEU A 89 0.19 -8.50 -8.01
N PRO A 90 -0.33 -9.33 -8.94
CA PRO A 90 0.36 -9.57 -10.20
C PRO A 90 0.47 -8.29 -11.04
N PRO A 91 1.45 -8.24 -11.96
CA PRO A 91 1.55 -7.10 -12.87
C PRO A 91 0.33 -7.02 -13.79
N LYS A 92 -0.01 -5.81 -14.23
CA LYS A 92 -1.05 -5.55 -15.23
C LYS A 92 -2.46 -5.98 -14.82
N VAL A 93 -2.73 -6.00 -13.51
CA VAL A 93 -4.08 -6.27 -12.99
C VAL A 93 -4.67 -4.95 -12.48
N PRO A 94 -5.78 -4.48 -13.07
CA PRO A 94 -6.46 -3.30 -12.54
C PRO A 94 -6.92 -3.53 -11.11
N HIS A 95 -6.67 -2.56 -10.23
CA HIS A 95 -6.97 -2.71 -8.81
C HIS A 95 -7.34 -1.38 -8.17
N GLN A 96 -8.10 -1.48 -7.08
CA GLN A 96 -8.51 -0.32 -6.30
C GLN A 96 -8.37 -0.64 -4.81
N PRO A 97 -7.35 -0.09 -4.13
CA PRO A 97 -7.25 -0.22 -2.69
C PRO A 97 -8.33 0.60 -1.99
N ILE A 98 -8.98 0.01 -1.01
CA ILE A 98 -10.07 0.65 -0.26
C ILE A 98 -9.70 0.64 1.22
N ARG A 99 -9.50 1.83 1.78
CA ARG A 99 -9.16 2.04 3.19
C ARG A 99 -10.25 2.87 3.84
N THR A 100 -11.00 2.23 4.73
CA THR A 100 -12.14 2.88 5.39
C THR A 100 -11.76 3.44 6.76
N GLU A 101 -10.57 3.10 7.26
CA GLU A 101 -10.06 3.53 8.58
C GLU A 101 -8.66 4.13 8.45
N ASN A 102 -8.29 4.90 9.48
CA ASN A 102 -6.95 5.46 9.59
C ASN A 102 -5.88 4.40 9.85
#